data_dafc704aa48073f9aaebffa5a67df9d0
#
_entry.id   dafc704aa48073f9aaebffa5a67df9d0
#
_cell.length_a   1.000
_cell.length_b   1.000
_cell.length_c   1.000
_cell.angle_alpha   90.00
_cell.angle_beta   90.00
_cell.angle_gamma   90.00
#
_symmetry.space_group_name_H-M   'P 1'
#
loop_
_entity.id
_entity.type
_entity.pdbx_description
1 polymer ?
#
loop_
_entity_poly.entity_id
_entity_poly.type
_entity_poly.pdbx_seq_one_letter_code
_entity_poly.pdbx_strand_id
1 'polypeptide(L)'
;MTTYHRAIGLLIVFLVTGTYIYSQTEDAARLFDQNKEAVLSLHVYGGNKELIAKGVGFGLSEDVIATCYHLVSEAGEVEATTYKGKKLRVDGIIAVDKNSDVALLRIKGKVPILPLGNSDALKQADRIFALGANESGEIMVSEGTVRNVAKISETLSIIEPSLAVPDGFAGGPLLMLDGQTAGLTLILEKVARVGIPANLWKNLPRLAKATPFKDWAKEDYFTTFEGAFLAGRIFSLIDDQGNAKKYLERVIKLNPSTTEAYALLASVYSQQRDYSSAITAFNKVVQLDPSRATAYFGLGENYARMQRWSDAVAALERGVSINSANKEAYFAIGNAYEELRNFTEAAEAYEKYINAKPEITWTGYLRLGSCRMELGEYDKAVAAFEEAQKGQPKDINVNYKLAQAYEKMGQLEKAQATYENLAVLNPSEAATYYGRIVIMYDSAGRYENAIAASKKVIELNPKSEIAVYNLGIMYLKLDRCDEAIATFKEALAIRADYDYAYYNIGICYSKQKKWKDAVAAFKNFVALVPDNSDAWLNIGIGYMQLKDFESALEPLKKCVDLRPDYGVALFNLAIVYLNLKDNLSARDVYRTLVAVDPALAERLKKYLR
;
A
#
# COMPACT_ATOMS: atom_id res chain seq x y z
N MET A 1 31.24 -16.96 -31.89
CA MET A 1 30.55 -17.63 -33.01
C MET A 1 29.65 -18.69 -32.43
N THR A 2 28.36 -18.42 -32.30
CA THR A 2 27.27 -19.40 -32.18
C THR A 2 25.96 -18.59 -32.32
N THR A 3 25.30 -18.86 -33.39
CA THR A 3 24.11 -18.19 -33.92
C THR A 3 22.87 -18.59 -33.12
N TYR A 4 22.22 -17.62 -32.49
CA TYR A 4 20.85 -17.76 -31.99
C TYR A 4 19.87 -17.34 -33.10
N HIS A 5 19.12 -18.30 -33.63
CA HIS A 5 17.96 -18.03 -34.49
C HIS A 5 16.80 -17.58 -33.60
N ARG A 6 16.46 -16.30 -33.65
CA ARG A 6 15.18 -15.77 -33.17
C ARG A 6 14.17 -15.85 -34.33
N ALA A 7 13.15 -16.68 -34.14
CA ALA A 7 11.95 -16.60 -34.97
C ALA A 7 11.17 -15.33 -34.58
N ILE A 8 11.28 -14.29 -35.40
CA ILE A 8 10.46 -13.08 -35.29
C ILE A 8 9.22 -13.36 -36.17
N GLY A 9 8.07 -13.61 -35.51
CA GLY A 9 6.78 -13.59 -36.18
C GLY A 9 6.47 -12.17 -36.60
N LEU A 10 6.49 -11.92 -37.92
CA LEU A 10 6.17 -10.64 -38.50
C LEU A 10 4.66 -10.42 -38.42
N LEU A 11 4.22 -9.52 -37.55
CA LEU A 11 2.84 -9.02 -37.52
C LEU A 11 2.70 -7.97 -38.60
N ILE A 12 2.20 -8.36 -39.79
CA ILE A 12 1.84 -7.41 -40.86
C ILE A 12 0.39 -7.01 -40.62
N VAL A 13 0.19 -5.80 -40.11
CA VAL A 13 -1.14 -5.17 -40.06
C VAL A 13 -1.39 -4.47 -41.38
N PHE A 14 -2.23 -5.04 -42.24
CA PHE A 14 -2.82 -4.34 -43.36
C PHE A 14 -4.19 -3.78 -42.95
N LEU A 15 -4.27 -2.48 -42.81
CA LEU A 15 -5.51 -1.71 -42.70
C LEU A 15 -6.06 -1.49 -44.14
N VAL A 16 -6.95 -2.33 -44.59
CA VAL A 16 -7.81 -2.01 -45.74
C VAL A 16 -9.19 -2.61 -45.49
N THR A 17 -10.17 -1.74 -45.33
CA THR A 17 -11.62 -1.98 -45.44
C THR A 17 -12.19 -3.22 -44.73
N GLY A 18 -12.56 -3.05 -43.45
CA GLY A 18 -13.72 -3.73 -42.83
C GLY A 18 -13.72 -5.26 -42.71
N THR A 19 -12.65 -5.97 -43.06
CA THR A 19 -12.55 -7.44 -42.91
C THR A 19 -11.40 -7.78 -41.96
N TYR A 20 -11.74 -8.26 -40.76
CA TYR A 20 -10.77 -8.87 -39.84
C TYR A 20 -10.33 -10.22 -40.43
N ILE A 21 -9.14 -10.29 -41.02
CA ILE A 21 -8.51 -11.58 -41.37
C ILE A 21 -7.88 -12.10 -40.08
N TYR A 22 -8.57 -13.01 -39.36
CA TYR A 22 -7.97 -13.80 -38.30
C TYR A 22 -7.03 -14.82 -38.97
N SER A 23 -5.73 -14.77 -38.68
CA SER A 23 -4.81 -15.87 -38.95
C SER A 23 -5.25 -17.07 -38.10
N GLN A 24 -5.95 -18.02 -38.68
CA GLN A 24 -6.36 -19.25 -38.00
C GLN A 24 -5.14 -20.16 -37.82
N THR A 25 -4.93 -20.66 -36.61
CA THR A 25 -3.95 -21.73 -36.38
C THR A 25 -4.42 -23.02 -37.07
N GLU A 26 -3.49 -23.96 -37.27
CA GLU A 26 -3.84 -25.30 -37.82
C GLU A 26 -4.90 -26.00 -36.95
N ASP A 27 -4.81 -25.85 -35.61
CA ASP A 27 -5.79 -26.42 -34.68
C ASP A 27 -7.17 -25.77 -34.84
N ALA A 28 -7.24 -24.45 -34.96
CA ALA A 28 -8.51 -23.75 -35.17
C ALA A 28 -9.17 -24.18 -36.49
N ALA A 29 -8.40 -24.29 -37.55
CA ALA A 29 -8.90 -24.75 -38.87
C ALA A 29 -9.37 -26.22 -38.78
N ARG A 30 -8.58 -27.09 -38.16
CA ARG A 30 -8.94 -28.50 -37.94
C ARG A 30 -10.23 -28.65 -37.12
N LEU A 31 -10.32 -27.98 -35.99
CA LEU A 31 -11.51 -28.06 -35.13
C LEU A 31 -12.74 -27.45 -35.80
N PHE A 32 -12.57 -26.38 -36.55
CA PHE A 32 -13.65 -25.82 -37.36
C PHE A 32 -14.18 -26.85 -38.37
N ASP A 33 -13.30 -27.43 -39.19
CA ASP A 33 -13.69 -28.38 -40.23
C ASP A 33 -14.37 -29.64 -39.68
N GLN A 34 -13.92 -30.12 -38.52
CA GLN A 34 -14.50 -31.27 -37.85
C GLN A 34 -15.89 -31.01 -37.25
N ASN A 35 -16.17 -29.78 -36.79
CA ASN A 35 -17.31 -29.50 -35.93
C ASN A 35 -18.35 -28.52 -36.52
N LYS A 36 -18.02 -27.80 -37.59
CA LYS A 36 -18.91 -26.77 -38.19
C LYS A 36 -20.31 -27.28 -38.58
N GLU A 37 -20.44 -28.54 -38.97
CA GLU A 37 -21.73 -29.13 -39.36
C GLU A 37 -22.64 -29.39 -38.14
N ALA A 38 -22.07 -29.47 -36.93
CA ALA A 38 -22.80 -29.67 -35.68
C ALA A 38 -23.32 -28.34 -35.11
N VAL A 39 -22.90 -27.19 -35.67
CA VAL A 39 -23.32 -25.83 -35.24
C VAL A 39 -24.35 -25.28 -36.20
N LEU A 40 -25.41 -24.70 -35.66
CA LEU A 40 -26.52 -24.13 -36.38
C LEU A 40 -26.66 -22.65 -36.07
N SER A 41 -26.85 -21.83 -37.10
CA SER A 41 -27.27 -20.45 -36.91
C SER A 41 -28.74 -20.40 -36.52
N LEU A 42 -29.05 -19.64 -35.46
CA LEU A 42 -30.40 -19.47 -34.93
C LEU A 42 -30.91 -18.05 -35.22
N HIS A 43 -32.10 -17.97 -35.83
CA HIS A 43 -32.86 -16.75 -35.96
C HIS A 43 -34.12 -16.87 -35.12
N VAL A 44 -34.27 -15.99 -34.15
CA VAL A 44 -35.34 -16.01 -33.18
C VAL A 44 -36.34 -14.91 -33.50
N TYR A 45 -37.58 -15.30 -33.68
CA TYR A 45 -38.66 -14.38 -34.03
C TYR A 45 -39.64 -14.25 -32.84
N GLY A 46 -40.11 -13.03 -32.60
CA GLY A 46 -41.17 -12.73 -31.65
C GLY A 46 -42.57 -13.23 -32.10
N GLY A 47 -43.58 -12.96 -31.32
CA GLY A 47 -44.93 -13.37 -31.62
C GLY A 47 -45.54 -12.72 -32.86
N ASN A 48 -45.08 -11.57 -33.28
CA ASN A 48 -45.45 -10.81 -34.48
C ASN A 48 -44.54 -11.10 -35.68
N LYS A 49 -43.68 -12.12 -35.55
CA LYS A 49 -42.69 -12.53 -36.58
C LYS A 49 -41.56 -11.52 -36.86
N GLU A 50 -41.35 -10.54 -35.97
CA GLU A 50 -40.12 -9.74 -35.99
C GLU A 50 -38.91 -10.54 -35.56
N LEU A 51 -37.74 -10.27 -36.12
CA LEU A 51 -36.49 -10.84 -35.68
C LEU A 51 -36.05 -10.16 -34.37
N ILE A 52 -36.05 -10.89 -33.28
CA ILE A 52 -35.72 -10.35 -31.96
C ILE A 52 -34.31 -10.72 -31.48
N ALA A 53 -33.77 -11.87 -31.93
CA ALA A 53 -32.41 -12.27 -31.57
C ALA A 53 -31.77 -13.12 -32.67
N LYS A 54 -30.44 -13.11 -32.68
CA LYS A 54 -29.58 -14.02 -33.44
C LYS A 54 -28.56 -14.65 -32.53
N GLY A 55 -28.20 -15.89 -32.79
CA GLY A 55 -27.17 -16.63 -32.08
C GLY A 55 -26.94 -17.98 -32.76
N VAL A 56 -26.42 -18.90 -32.02
CA VAL A 56 -26.17 -20.26 -32.47
C VAL A 56 -26.63 -21.31 -31.49
N GLY A 57 -26.78 -22.52 -31.97
CA GLY A 57 -26.95 -23.72 -31.15
C GLY A 57 -26.10 -24.84 -31.70
N PHE A 58 -25.87 -25.90 -30.93
CA PHE A 58 -25.07 -27.03 -31.34
C PHE A 58 -25.68 -28.37 -30.90
N GLY A 59 -25.39 -29.43 -31.68
CA GLY A 59 -25.99 -30.73 -31.51
C GLY A 59 -25.51 -31.47 -30.26
N LEU A 60 -26.46 -31.90 -29.40
CA LEU A 60 -26.23 -32.78 -28.23
C LEU A 60 -26.72 -34.21 -28.47
N SER A 61 -27.72 -34.36 -29.31
CA SER A 61 -28.19 -35.63 -29.86
C SER A 61 -28.67 -35.39 -31.28
N GLU A 62 -29.04 -36.43 -32.05
CA GLU A 62 -29.46 -36.26 -33.42
C GLU A 62 -30.60 -35.24 -33.61
N ASP A 63 -31.45 -35.06 -32.58
CA ASP A 63 -32.64 -34.20 -32.61
C ASP A 63 -32.70 -33.13 -31.53
N VAL A 64 -31.59 -32.90 -30.80
CA VAL A 64 -31.51 -31.93 -29.70
C VAL A 64 -30.31 -31.03 -29.86
N ILE A 65 -30.53 -29.73 -29.73
CA ILE A 65 -29.47 -28.71 -29.73
C ILE A 65 -29.47 -27.96 -28.39
N ALA A 66 -28.29 -27.54 -27.96
CA ALA A 66 -28.10 -26.59 -26.85
C ALA A 66 -27.91 -25.17 -27.36
N THR A 67 -28.40 -24.20 -26.60
CA THR A 67 -28.19 -22.76 -26.83
C THR A 67 -28.37 -21.98 -25.51
N CYS A 68 -28.16 -20.67 -25.53
CA CYS A 68 -28.50 -19.79 -24.39
C CYS A 68 -30.02 -19.68 -24.23
N TYR A 69 -30.49 -19.70 -22.97
CA TYR A 69 -31.90 -19.52 -22.67
C TYR A 69 -32.41 -18.11 -23.02
N HIS A 70 -31.63 -17.06 -22.72
CA HIS A 70 -31.99 -15.68 -23.03
C HIS A 70 -32.26 -15.45 -24.52
N LEU A 71 -31.62 -16.18 -25.42
CA LEU A 71 -31.87 -16.06 -26.85
C LEU A 71 -33.29 -16.49 -27.24
N VAL A 72 -33.87 -17.44 -26.48
CA VAL A 72 -35.14 -18.08 -26.84
C VAL A 72 -36.27 -17.81 -25.83
N SER A 73 -35.99 -17.10 -24.76
CA SER A 73 -36.94 -16.82 -23.67
C SER A 73 -38.17 -16.04 -24.10
N GLU A 74 -38.04 -15.16 -25.11
CA GLU A 74 -39.14 -14.38 -25.69
C GLU A 74 -39.61 -14.91 -27.04
N ALA A 75 -39.07 -16.07 -27.46
CA ALA A 75 -39.32 -16.60 -28.81
C ALA A 75 -40.80 -16.95 -29.04
N GLY A 76 -41.33 -16.51 -30.19
CA GLY A 76 -42.55 -17.03 -30.77
C GLY A 76 -42.28 -18.19 -31.74
N GLU A 77 -41.15 -18.09 -32.43
CA GLU A 77 -40.66 -19.07 -33.38
C GLU A 77 -39.12 -19.02 -33.42
N VAL A 78 -38.47 -20.15 -33.64
CA VAL A 78 -37.02 -20.26 -33.84
C VAL A 78 -36.75 -21.01 -35.14
N GLU A 79 -35.98 -20.41 -36.02
CA GLU A 79 -35.47 -21.03 -37.25
C GLU A 79 -34.01 -21.41 -37.04
N ALA A 80 -33.65 -22.66 -37.26
CA ALA A 80 -32.29 -23.16 -37.22
C ALA A 80 -31.79 -23.44 -38.63
N THR A 81 -30.61 -22.92 -39.00
CA THR A 81 -30.01 -23.13 -40.28
C THR A 81 -28.67 -23.84 -40.13
N THR A 82 -28.48 -24.98 -40.79
CA THR A 82 -27.23 -25.75 -40.78
C THR A 82 -26.13 -25.02 -41.57
N TYR A 83 -24.87 -25.40 -41.34
CA TYR A 83 -23.72 -24.89 -42.09
C TYR A 83 -23.90 -24.96 -43.62
N LYS A 84 -24.62 -25.99 -44.14
CA LYS A 84 -24.92 -26.17 -45.55
C LYS A 84 -26.16 -25.37 -46.02
N GLY A 85 -26.70 -24.49 -45.20
CA GLY A 85 -27.84 -23.63 -45.55
C GLY A 85 -29.21 -24.32 -45.44
N LYS A 86 -29.29 -25.58 -44.96
CA LYS A 86 -30.56 -26.28 -44.77
C LYS A 86 -31.28 -25.73 -43.54
N LYS A 87 -32.52 -25.29 -43.73
CA LYS A 87 -33.41 -24.89 -42.62
C LYS A 87 -34.01 -26.08 -41.93
N LEU A 88 -33.93 -26.11 -40.60
CA LEU A 88 -34.54 -27.11 -39.74
C LEU A 88 -35.59 -26.44 -38.84
N ARG A 89 -36.74 -27.06 -38.74
CA ARG A 89 -37.78 -26.59 -37.82
C ARG A 89 -37.40 -26.91 -36.38
N VAL A 90 -37.52 -25.93 -35.51
CA VAL A 90 -37.38 -26.10 -34.05
C VAL A 90 -38.78 -26.29 -33.46
N ASP A 91 -39.02 -27.45 -32.83
CA ASP A 91 -40.36 -27.81 -32.31
C ASP A 91 -40.65 -27.11 -30.97
N GLY A 92 -39.61 -26.74 -30.19
CA GLY A 92 -39.74 -26.07 -28.92
C GLY A 92 -38.66 -26.44 -27.92
N ILE A 93 -38.89 -26.10 -26.67
CA ILE A 93 -37.97 -26.24 -25.53
C ILE A 93 -38.24 -27.59 -24.86
N ILE A 94 -37.18 -28.34 -24.53
CA ILE A 94 -37.27 -29.63 -23.81
C ILE A 94 -36.61 -29.60 -22.44
N ALA A 95 -35.72 -28.63 -22.18
CA ALA A 95 -35.12 -28.39 -20.88
C ALA A 95 -34.62 -26.96 -20.79
N VAL A 96 -34.60 -26.42 -19.58
CA VAL A 96 -34.02 -25.12 -19.27
C VAL A 96 -33.31 -25.18 -17.92
N ASP A 97 -32.15 -24.58 -17.84
CA ASP A 97 -31.53 -24.17 -16.59
C ASP A 97 -31.41 -22.63 -16.59
N LYS A 98 -32.30 -21.98 -15.85
CA LYS A 98 -32.30 -20.52 -15.74
C LYS A 98 -31.13 -19.98 -14.93
N ASN A 99 -30.56 -20.76 -14.02
CA ASN A 99 -29.41 -20.32 -13.21
C ASN A 99 -28.13 -20.22 -14.03
N SER A 100 -27.99 -21.02 -15.09
CA SER A 100 -26.83 -21.06 -15.99
C SER A 100 -27.12 -20.53 -17.39
N ASP A 101 -28.33 -20.01 -17.65
CA ASP A 101 -28.75 -19.48 -18.96
C ASP A 101 -28.67 -20.53 -20.09
N VAL A 102 -29.07 -21.77 -19.85
CA VAL A 102 -29.00 -22.84 -20.84
C VAL A 102 -30.40 -23.33 -21.22
N ALA A 103 -30.65 -23.49 -22.53
CA ALA A 103 -31.83 -24.13 -23.07
C ALA A 103 -31.47 -25.30 -24.01
N LEU A 104 -32.24 -26.38 -23.89
CA LEU A 104 -32.20 -27.52 -24.83
C LEU A 104 -33.46 -27.49 -25.71
N LEU A 105 -33.24 -27.48 -27.04
CA LEU A 105 -34.29 -27.36 -28.02
C LEU A 105 -34.42 -28.65 -28.84
N ARG A 106 -35.65 -29.08 -29.16
CA ARG A 106 -35.91 -30.17 -30.08
C ARG A 106 -36.04 -29.64 -31.49
N ILE A 107 -35.37 -30.33 -32.43
CA ILE A 107 -35.41 -30.01 -33.86
C ILE A 107 -36.04 -31.13 -34.65
N LYS A 108 -36.70 -30.78 -35.79
CA LYS A 108 -37.10 -31.76 -36.82
C LYS A 108 -35.98 -31.96 -37.81
N GLY A 109 -35.23 -33.04 -37.66
CA GLY A 109 -34.11 -33.40 -38.50
C GLY A 109 -32.98 -34.01 -37.71
N LYS A 110 -31.84 -34.18 -38.36
CA LYS A 110 -30.65 -34.74 -37.71
C LYS A 110 -29.51 -33.76 -37.86
N VAL A 111 -28.74 -33.60 -36.77
CA VAL A 111 -27.52 -32.82 -36.72
C VAL A 111 -26.39 -33.68 -36.17
N PRO A 112 -25.13 -33.46 -36.56
CA PRO A 112 -23.99 -34.08 -35.91
C PRO A 112 -23.94 -33.72 -34.44
N ILE A 113 -23.39 -34.64 -33.63
CA ILE A 113 -23.31 -34.48 -32.17
C ILE A 113 -21.92 -33.96 -31.79
N LEU A 114 -21.86 -32.92 -30.96
CA LEU A 114 -20.63 -32.49 -30.28
C LEU A 114 -20.53 -33.21 -28.94
N PRO A 115 -19.46 -33.99 -28.71
CA PRO A 115 -19.29 -34.66 -27.42
C PRO A 115 -19.04 -33.65 -26.32
N LEU A 116 -19.69 -33.83 -25.18
CA LEU A 116 -19.44 -33.01 -23.99
C LEU A 116 -18.20 -33.54 -23.26
N GLY A 117 -17.27 -32.65 -23.02
CA GLY A 117 -16.04 -32.92 -22.28
C GLY A 117 -16.19 -32.69 -20.78
N ASN A 118 -15.10 -32.91 -20.07
CA ASN A 118 -15.00 -32.60 -18.63
C ASN A 118 -14.50 -31.17 -18.42
N SER A 119 -15.41 -30.22 -18.25
CA SER A 119 -15.06 -28.82 -17.99
C SER A 119 -14.29 -28.56 -16.70
N ASP A 120 -14.36 -29.50 -15.72
CA ASP A 120 -13.63 -29.36 -14.45
C ASP A 120 -12.12 -29.66 -14.62
N ALA A 121 -11.73 -30.24 -15.75
CA ALA A 121 -10.33 -30.50 -16.08
C ALA A 121 -9.60 -29.26 -16.65
N LEU A 122 -10.33 -28.22 -17.03
CA LEU A 122 -9.75 -26.99 -17.58
C LEU A 122 -8.87 -26.26 -16.58
N LYS A 123 -7.74 -25.79 -17.07
CA LYS A 123 -6.77 -25.00 -16.32
C LYS A 123 -6.50 -23.66 -17.00
N GLN A 124 -5.97 -22.72 -16.24
CA GLN A 124 -5.46 -21.48 -16.80
C GLN A 124 -4.42 -21.74 -17.90
N ALA A 125 -4.48 -20.96 -18.96
CA ALA A 125 -3.69 -21.06 -20.20
C ALA A 125 -4.05 -22.24 -21.14
N ASP A 126 -5.00 -23.13 -20.81
CA ASP A 126 -5.49 -24.12 -21.76
C ASP A 126 -6.08 -23.44 -23.00
N ARG A 127 -5.77 -23.95 -24.17
CA ARG A 127 -6.32 -23.45 -25.43
C ARG A 127 -7.79 -23.85 -25.57
N ILE A 128 -8.61 -22.90 -25.99
CA ILE A 128 -10.04 -23.08 -26.21
C ILE A 128 -10.47 -22.43 -27.50
N PHE A 129 -11.54 -22.94 -28.09
CA PHE A 129 -12.05 -22.55 -29.40
C PHE A 129 -13.55 -22.36 -29.32
N ALA A 130 -14.06 -21.20 -29.67
CA ALA A 130 -15.50 -20.97 -29.78
C ALA A 130 -15.94 -21.06 -31.26
N LEU A 131 -17.08 -21.71 -31.51
CA LEU A 131 -17.75 -21.65 -32.78
C LEU A 131 -19.04 -20.84 -32.66
N GLY A 132 -19.28 -19.95 -33.63
CA GLY A 132 -20.45 -19.09 -33.65
C GLY A 132 -20.73 -18.56 -35.05
N ALA A 133 -21.69 -17.65 -35.18
CA ALA A 133 -22.05 -17.07 -36.46
C ALA A 133 -21.62 -15.58 -36.53
N ASN A 134 -21.24 -15.13 -37.71
CA ASN A 134 -21.12 -13.71 -37.97
C ASN A 134 -22.51 -13.08 -38.23
N GLU A 135 -22.56 -11.77 -38.52
CA GLU A 135 -23.81 -11.05 -38.76
C GLU A 135 -24.63 -11.58 -39.94
N SER A 136 -23.96 -12.19 -40.95
CA SER A 136 -24.60 -12.83 -42.07
C SER A 136 -25.09 -14.26 -41.80
N GLY A 137 -24.78 -14.81 -40.60
CA GLY A 137 -25.17 -16.18 -40.22
C GLY A 137 -24.17 -17.24 -40.64
N GLU A 138 -23.01 -16.86 -41.14
CA GLU A 138 -21.93 -17.78 -41.53
C GLU A 138 -21.16 -18.25 -40.29
N ILE A 139 -20.98 -19.59 -40.15
CA ILE A 139 -20.30 -20.18 -39.01
C ILE A 139 -18.79 -19.91 -39.08
N MET A 140 -18.24 -19.45 -37.99
CA MET A 140 -16.83 -19.09 -37.81
C MET A 140 -16.26 -19.74 -36.55
N VAL A 141 -14.93 -19.74 -36.46
CA VAL A 141 -14.19 -20.15 -35.26
C VAL A 141 -13.37 -18.98 -34.72
N SER A 142 -13.29 -18.87 -33.39
CA SER A 142 -12.38 -17.99 -32.66
C SER A 142 -11.53 -18.81 -31.70
N GLU A 143 -10.23 -18.49 -31.61
CA GLU A 143 -9.28 -19.16 -30.73
C GLU A 143 -8.85 -18.24 -29.60
N GLY A 144 -8.61 -18.80 -28.42
CA GLY A 144 -8.05 -18.14 -27.26
C GLY A 144 -7.60 -19.13 -26.20
N THR A 145 -7.41 -18.63 -25.00
CA THR A 145 -7.02 -19.44 -23.84
C THR A 145 -7.96 -19.20 -22.68
N VAL A 146 -7.98 -20.13 -21.75
CA VAL A 146 -8.65 -19.96 -20.46
C VAL A 146 -7.84 -18.97 -19.63
N ARG A 147 -8.43 -17.84 -19.26
CA ARG A 147 -7.86 -16.90 -18.27
C ARG A 147 -8.05 -17.42 -16.87
N ASN A 148 -9.25 -17.93 -16.58
CA ASN A 148 -9.65 -18.41 -15.28
C ASN A 148 -10.87 -19.35 -15.41
N VAL A 149 -11.04 -20.23 -14.44
CA VAL A 149 -12.30 -20.95 -14.19
C VAL A 149 -12.77 -20.54 -12.80
N ALA A 150 -13.71 -19.61 -12.75
CA ALA A 150 -14.11 -18.96 -11.53
C ALA A 150 -15.43 -19.50 -10.98
N LYS A 151 -15.46 -19.80 -9.67
CA LYS A 151 -16.72 -20.04 -8.96
C LYS A 151 -17.43 -18.71 -8.72
N ILE A 152 -18.65 -18.58 -9.22
CA ILE A 152 -19.52 -17.41 -8.97
C ILE A 152 -20.65 -17.73 -7.97
N SER A 153 -20.83 -19.00 -7.60
CA SER A 153 -21.61 -19.47 -6.47
C SER A 153 -21.13 -20.86 -6.04
N GLU A 154 -21.78 -21.46 -5.04
CA GLU A 154 -21.46 -22.83 -4.61
C GLU A 154 -21.66 -23.86 -5.73
N THR A 155 -22.64 -23.65 -6.59
CA THR A 155 -23.07 -24.59 -7.64
C THR A 155 -22.75 -24.12 -9.06
N LEU A 156 -22.32 -22.85 -9.25
CA LEU A 156 -22.10 -22.27 -10.56
C LEU A 156 -20.67 -21.77 -10.72
N SER A 157 -19.99 -22.31 -11.72
CA SER A 157 -18.71 -21.79 -12.20
C SER A 157 -18.87 -21.20 -13.59
N ILE A 158 -17.96 -20.33 -14.00
CA ILE A 158 -17.83 -19.84 -15.36
C ILE A 158 -16.40 -19.99 -15.86
N ILE A 159 -16.24 -20.11 -17.17
CA ILE A 159 -14.94 -20.08 -17.86
C ILE A 159 -14.74 -18.65 -18.36
N GLU A 160 -13.67 -18.01 -17.97
CA GLU A 160 -13.24 -16.71 -18.52
C GLU A 160 -12.28 -16.94 -19.68
N PRO A 161 -12.71 -16.76 -20.92
CA PRO A 161 -11.83 -16.93 -22.06
C PRO A 161 -11.12 -15.63 -22.45
N SER A 162 -9.99 -15.75 -23.11
CA SER A 162 -9.32 -14.63 -23.81
C SER A 162 -9.81 -14.44 -25.25
N LEU A 163 -11.02 -14.92 -25.55
CA LEU A 163 -11.59 -14.90 -26.91
C LEU A 163 -12.14 -13.52 -27.29
N ALA A 164 -11.85 -13.10 -28.49
CA ALA A 164 -12.54 -12.00 -29.15
C ALA A 164 -13.62 -12.59 -30.09
N VAL A 165 -14.86 -12.66 -29.59
CA VAL A 165 -15.98 -13.23 -30.36
C VAL A 165 -17.06 -12.19 -30.64
N PRO A 166 -17.64 -12.16 -31.86
CA PRO A 166 -18.84 -11.39 -32.18
C PRO A 166 -20.06 -11.84 -31.38
N ASP A 167 -21.08 -10.96 -31.29
CA ASP A 167 -22.32 -11.26 -30.55
C ASP A 167 -23.05 -12.52 -31.04
N GLY A 168 -22.95 -12.84 -32.32
CA GLY A 168 -23.53 -14.03 -32.92
C GLY A 168 -22.90 -15.37 -32.46
N PHE A 169 -21.91 -15.34 -31.59
CA PHE A 169 -21.37 -16.55 -30.93
C PHE A 169 -22.18 -16.95 -29.70
N ALA A 170 -23.14 -16.15 -29.23
CA ALA A 170 -24.00 -16.51 -28.11
C ALA A 170 -24.73 -17.83 -28.36
N GLY A 171 -24.67 -18.75 -27.42
CA GLY A 171 -25.24 -20.10 -27.50
C GLY A 171 -24.34 -21.12 -28.20
N GLY A 172 -23.17 -20.72 -28.71
CA GLY A 172 -22.22 -21.61 -29.41
C GLY A 172 -21.37 -22.46 -28.48
N PRO A 173 -20.81 -23.57 -29.00
CA PRO A 173 -19.93 -24.44 -28.22
C PRO A 173 -18.58 -23.79 -27.98
N LEU A 174 -18.06 -23.98 -26.77
CA LEU A 174 -16.69 -23.71 -26.38
C LEU A 174 -15.94 -25.03 -26.36
N LEU A 175 -15.01 -25.23 -27.30
CA LEU A 175 -14.31 -26.50 -27.51
C LEU A 175 -12.93 -26.50 -26.83
N MET A 176 -12.54 -27.64 -26.30
CA MET A 176 -11.16 -27.95 -25.93
C MET A 176 -10.34 -28.38 -27.15
N LEU A 177 -9.03 -28.51 -26.99
CA LEU A 177 -8.10 -28.86 -28.08
C LEU A 177 -8.37 -30.26 -28.68
N ASP A 178 -8.97 -31.15 -27.92
CA ASP A 178 -9.39 -32.50 -28.36
C ASP A 178 -10.73 -32.52 -29.11
N GLY A 179 -11.39 -31.37 -29.28
CA GLY A 179 -12.67 -31.21 -29.95
C GLY A 179 -13.90 -31.50 -29.07
N GLN A 180 -13.72 -31.84 -27.79
CA GLN A 180 -14.85 -31.98 -26.87
C GLN A 180 -15.35 -30.61 -26.41
N THR A 181 -16.64 -30.50 -26.12
CA THR A 181 -17.28 -29.27 -25.68
C THR A 181 -17.03 -29.04 -24.19
N ALA A 182 -16.25 -28.01 -23.85
CA ALA A 182 -16.01 -27.54 -22.49
C ALA A 182 -17.21 -26.80 -21.91
N GLY A 183 -17.98 -26.12 -22.76
CA GLY A 183 -19.11 -25.32 -22.32
C GLY A 183 -19.84 -24.62 -23.44
N LEU A 184 -20.72 -23.69 -23.06
CA LEU A 184 -21.53 -22.88 -23.94
C LEU A 184 -21.12 -21.41 -23.81
N THR A 185 -20.97 -20.70 -24.92
CA THR A 185 -20.58 -19.29 -24.95
C THR A 185 -21.76 -18.39 -24.57
N LEU A 186 -21.60 -17.62 -23.52
CA LEU A 186 -22.54 -16.60 -23.06
C LEU A 186 -21.98 -15.20 -23.32
N ILE A 187 -22.80 -14.34 -23.91
CA ILE A 187 -22.45 -12.92 -24.18
C ILE A 187 -23.48 -12.02 -23.50
N LEU A 188 -23.00 -11.16 -22.60
CA LEU A 188 -23.85 -10.23 -21.84
C LEU A 188 -23.52 -8.78 -22.21
N GLU A 189 -24.56 -7.97 -22.48
CA GLU A 189 -24.45 -6.53 -22.77
C GLU A 189 -23.38 -6.21 -23.84
N LYS A 190 -23.06 -7.16 -24.74
CA LYS A 190 -21.97 -7.06 -25.72
C LYS A 190 -20.57 -6.83 -25.14
N VAL A 191 -20.42 -6.90 -23.83
CA VAL A 191 -19.19 -6.63 -23.07
C VAL A 191 -18.61 -7.90 -22.47
N ALA A 192 -19.39 -8.61 -21.64
CA ALA A 192 -18.93 -9.83 -21.00
C ALA A 192 -19.05 -11.03 -21.95
N ARG A 193 -17.97 -11.78 -22.11
CA ARG A 193 -17.88 -13.01 -22.88
C ARG A 193 -17.33 -14.10 -21.99
N VAL A 194 -18.18 -15.07 -21.64
CA VAL A 194 -17.85 -16.15 -20.71
C VAL A 194 -18.33 -17.50 -21.25
N GLY A 195 -17.74 -18.59 -20.75
CA GLY A 195 -18.22 -19.94 -21.02
C GLY A 195 -19.00 -20.49 -19.82
N ILE A 196 -20.17 -21.06 -20.09
CA ILE A 196 -20.93 -21.81 -19.10
C ILE A 196 -20.47 -23.29 -19.16
N PRO A 197 -19.82 -23.82 -18.11
CA PRO A 197 -19.23 -25.15 -18.13
C PRO A 197 -20.23 -26.26 -18.44
N ALA A 198 -19.83 -27.20 -19.30
CA ALA A 198 -20.70 -28.30 -19.74
C ALA A 198 -21.16 -29.21 -18.57
N ASN A 199 -20.31 -29.41 -17.55
CA ASN A 199 -20.64 -30.22 -16.38
C ASN A 199 -21.87 -29.75 -15.61
N LEU A 200 -22.22 -28.44 -15.71
CA LEU A 200 -23.37 -27.86 -15.00
C LEU A 200 -24.71 -28.31 -15.59
N TRP A 201 -24.79 -28.52 -16.90
CA TRP A 201 -26.05 -28.75 -17.62
C TRP A 201 -26.12 -30.05 -18.45
N LYS A 202 -25.03 -30.81 -18.55
CA LYS A 202 -25.01 -32.10 -19.34
C LYS A 202 -26.08 -33.09 -18.92
N ASN A 203 -26.51 -33.06 -17.68
CA ASN A 203 -27.49 -34.00 -17.10
C ASN A 203 -28.87 -33.33 -16.87
N LEU A 204 -29.17 -32.20 -17.52
CA LEU A 204 -30.49 -31.58 -17.38
C LEU A 204 -31.62 -32.52 -17.69
N PRO A 205 -32.62 -32.64 -16.82
CA PRO A 205 -33.81 -33.45 -17.10
C PRO A 205 -34.52 -32.96 -18.35
N ARG A 206 -34.79 -33.84 -19.31
CA ARG A 206 -35.40 -33.50 -20.58
C ARG A 206 -36.86 -33.94 -20.60
N LEU A 207 -37.74 -33.05 -21.09
CA LEU A 207 -39.12 -33.39 -21.36
C LEU A 207 -39.19 -34.40 -22.52
N ALA A 208 -40.08 -35.39 -22.41
CA ALA A 208 -40.33 -36.37 -23.48
C ALA A 208 -40.85 -35.70 -24.75
N LYS A 209 -41.68 -34.66 -24.58
CA LYS A 209 -42.23 -33.86 -25.65
C LYS A 209 -41.81 -32.39 -25.51
N ALA A 210 -41.42 -31.74 -26.59
CA ALA A 210 -41.08 -30.34 -26.57
C ALA A 210 -42.29 -29.45 -26.24
N THR A 211 -42.10 -28.40 -25.44
CA THR A 211 -43.09 -27.34 -25.25
C THR A 211 -42.89 -26.34 -26.38
N PRO A 212 -43.88 -26.14 -27.24
CA PRO A 212 -43.80 -25.14 -28.34
C PRO A 212 -43.58 -23.73 -27.79
N PHE A 213 -42.82 -22.91 -28.54
CA PHE A 213 -42.52 -21.54 -28.10
C PHE A 213 -43.77 -20.67 -27.83
N LYS A 214 -44.85 -20.89 -28.59
CA LYS A 214 -46.16 -20.19 -28.37
C LYS A 214 -46.76 -20.51 -27.00
N ASP A 215 -46.48 -21.70 -26.44
CA ASP A 215 -47.01 -22.18 -25.15
C ASP A 215 -45.99 -21.98 -24.01
N TRP A 216 -44.81 -21.49 -24.32
CA TRP A 216 -43.77 -21.16 -23.33
C TRP A 216 -44.04 -19.78 -22.73
N ALA A 217 -43.90 -19.62 -21.42
CA ALA A 217 -44.04 -18.33 -20.74
C ALA A 217 -42.91 -17.41 -21.18
N LYS A 218 -43.25 -16.31 -21.85
CA LYS A 218 -42.28 -15.33 -22.34
C LYS A 218 -41.79 -14.43 -21.24
N GLU A 219 -40.49 -14.23 -21.18
CA GLU A 219 -39.85 -13.34 -20.21
C GLU A 219 -38.57 -12.73 -20.81
N ASP A 220 -38.36 -11.44 -20.58
CA ASP A 220 -37.01 -10.88 -20.74
C ASP A 220 -36.14 -11.43 -19.61
N TYR A 221 -35.33 -12.42 -19.95
CA TYR A 221 -34.57 -13.25 -18.98
C TYR A 221 -33.73 -12.39 -18.02
N PHE A 222 -33.05 -11.35 -18.52
CA PHE A 222 -32.21 -10.49 -17.68
C PHE A 222 -33.00 -9.52 -16.79
N THR A 223 -34.33 -9.50 -16.92
CA THR A 223 -35.21 -8.81 -15.96
C THR A 223 -35.72 -9.73 -14.85
N THR A 224 -35.58 -11.03 -15.00
CA THR A 224 -35.91 -12.03 -13.97
C THR A 224 -34.87 -12.04 -12.85
N PHE A 225 -35.21 -12.70 -11.75
CA PHE A 225 -34.29 -12.85 -10.60
C PHE A 225 -33.04 -13.65 -11.02
N GLU A 226 -33.21 -14.80 -11.67
CA GLU A 226 -32.12 -15.69 -12.06
C GLU A 226 -31.18 -15.01 -13.05
N GLY A 227 -31.73 -14.43 -14.12
CA GLY A 227 -30.95 -13.76 -15.15
C GLY A 227 -30.20 -12.52 -14.64
N ALA A 228 -30.88 -11.70 -13.86
CA ALA A 228 -30.24 -10.55 -13.23
C ALA A 228 -29.13 -10.97 -12.26
N PHE A 229 -29.34 -12.08 -11.52
CA PHE A 229 -28.35 -12.55 -10.55
C PHE A 229 -27.14 -13.16 -11.23
N LEU A 230 -27.35 -13.94 -12.28
CA LEU A 230 -26.26 -14.44 -13.11
C LEU A 230 -25.43 -13.29 -13.69
N ALA A 231 -26.09 -12.30 -14.29
CA ALA A 231 -25.42 -11.13 -14.86
C ALA A 231 -24.65 -10.33 -13.79
N GLY A 232 -25.29 -10.05 -12.65
CA GLY A 232 -24.65 -9.33 -11.54
C GLY A 232 -23.39 -10.01 -11.01
N ARG A 233 -23.41 -11.33 -10.89
CA ARG A 233 -22.24 -12.13 -10.48
C ARG A 233 -21.12 -12.09 -11.52
N ILE A 234 -21.46 -12.27 -12.81
CA ILE A 234 -20.49 -12.23 -13.90
C ILE A 234 -19.84 -10.86 -13.99
N PHE A 235 -20.63 -9.78 -14.00
CA PHE A 235 -20.10 -8.43 -14.06
C PHE A 235 -19.23 -8.06 -12.85
N SER A 236 -19.60 -8.54 -11.65
CA SER A 236 -18.76 -8.39 -10.45
C SER A 236 -17.40 -9.09 -10.60
N LEU A 237 -17.37 -10.26 -11.24
CA LEU A 237 -16.14 -11.03 -11.44
C LEU A 237 -15.21 -10.36 -12.46
N ILE A 238 -15.75 -9.87 -13.58
CA ILE A 238 -14.94 -9.23 -14.64
C ILE A 238 -14.64 -7.74 -14.37
N ASP A 239 -14.95 -7.28 -13.16
CA ASP A 239 -14.72 -5.89 -12.69
C ASP A 239 -15.49 -4.81 -13.50
N ASP A 240 -16.60 -5.17 -14.13
CA ASP A 240 -17.55 -4.21 -14.71
C ASP A 240 -18.51 -3.72 -13.61
N GLN A 241 -18.04 -2.79 -12.82
CA GLN A 241 -18.73 -2.27 -11.64
C GLN A 241 -20.08 -1.61 -11.98
N GLY A 242 -20.20 -0.99 -13.15
CA GLY A 242 -21.42 -0.33 -13.61
C GLY A 242 -22.55 -1.32 -13.85
N ASN A 243 -22.29 -2.34 -14.65
CA ASN A 243 -23.25 -3.40 -14.94
C ASN A 243 -23.50 -4.29 -13.72
N ALA A 244 -22.44 -4.61 -12.92
CA ALA A 244 -22.62 -5.33 -11.67
C ALA A 244 -23.64 -4.65 -10.75
N LYS A 245 -23.47 -3.36 -10.50
CA LYS A 245 -24.39 -2.55 -9.70
C LYS A 245 -25.80 -2.59 -10.26
N LYS A 246 -25.98 -2.30 -11.56
CA LYS A 246 -27.28 -2.31 -12.25
C LYS A 246 -28.06 -3.60 -12.01
N TYR A 247 -27.40 -4.73 -12.20
CA TYR A 247 -28.05 -6.04 -12.08
C TYR A 247 -28.25 -6.48 -10.62
N LEU A 248 -27.31 -6.21 -9.72
CA LEU A 248 -27.46 -6.53 -8.30
C LEU A 248 -28.56 -5.70 -7.62
N GLU A 249 -28.70 -4.43 -7.95
CA GLU A 249 -29.83 -3.60 -7.50
C GLU A 249 -31.18 -4.16 -7.98
N ARG A 250 -31.23 -4.70 -9.21
CA ARG A 250 -32.42 -5.38 -9.74
C ARG A 250 -32.73 -6.64 -8.94
N VAL A 251 -31.74 -7.47 -8.63
CA VAL A 251 -31.89 -8.67 -7.79
C VAL A 251 -32.48 -8.29 -6.43
N ILE A 252 -31.94 -7.26 -5.78
CA ILE A 252 -32.41 -6.76 -4.48
C ILE A 252 -33.86 -6.26 -4.57
N LYS A 253 -34.20 -5.60 -5.66
CA LYS A 253 -35.59 -5.13 -5.89
C LYS A 253 -36.56 -6.29 -6.05
N LEU A 254 -36.15 -7.37 -6.72
CA LEU A 254 -36.96 -8.57 -6.92
C LEU A 254 -37.08 -9.44 -5.65
N ASN A 255 -35.96 -9.57 -4.93
CA ASN A 255 -35.93 -10.29 -3.66
C ASN A 255 -35.02 -9.58 -2.63
N PRO A 256 -35.59 -8.75 -1.75
CA PRO A 256 -34.85 -7.98 -0.75
C PRO A 256 -34.16 -8.81 0.34
N SER A 257 -34.38 -10.12 0.38
CA SER A 257 -33.70 -11.02 1.33
C SER A 257 -32.47 -11.74 0.76
N THR A 258 -32.03 -11.39 -0.45
CA THR A 258 -30.89 -12.01 -1.11
C THR A 258 -29.59 -11.47 -0.52
N THR A 259 -29.10 -12.13 0.55
CA THR A 259 -27.89 -11.75 1.29
C THR A 259 -26.65 -11.64 0.39
N GLU A 260 -26.50 -12.55 -0.58
CA GLU A 260 -25.37 -12.57 -1.50
C GLU A 260 -25.35 -11.33 -2.43
N ALA A 261 -26.53 -10.88 -2.89
CA ALA A 261 -26.59 -9.69 -3.74
C ALA A 261 -26.12 -8.43 -2.99
N TYR A 262 -26.48 -8.29 -1.71
CA TYR A 262 -25.98 -7.20 -0.87
C TYR A 262 -24.46 -7.32 -0.65
N ALA A 263 -23.93 -8.53 -0.45
CA ALA A 263 -22.50 -8.74 -0.25
C ALA A 263 -21.70 -8.36 -1.50
N LEU A 264 -22.15 -8.77 -2.67
CA LEU A 264 -21.52 -8.40 -3.94
C LEU A 264 -21.62 -6.89 -4.19
N LEU A 265 -22.81 -6.31 -3.97
CA LEU A 265 -23.02 -4.87 -4.14
C LEU A 265 -22.14 -4.05 -3.18
N ALA A 266 -21.98 -4.50 -1.93
CA ALA A 266 -21.08 -3.88 -0.96
C ALA A 266 -19.62 -3.91 -1.44
N SER A 267 -19.19 -5.02 -2.02
CA SER A 267 -17.84 -5.13 -2.62
C SER A 267 -17.66 -4.16 -3.80
N VAL A 268 -18.67 -4.04 -4.67
CA VAL A 268 -18.68 -3.08 -5.79
C VAL A 268 -18.56 -1.64 -5.26
N TYR A 269 -19.33 -1.26 -4.26
CA TYR A 269 -19.22 0.07 -3.65
C TYR A 269 -17.86 0.31 -3.00
N SER A 270 -17.27 -0.70 -2.33
CA SER A 270 -15.93 -0.59 -1.75
C SER A 270 -14.86 -0.33 -2.82
N GLN A 271 -14.93 -1.02 -3.95
CA GLN A 271 -14.03 -0.82 -5.10
C GLN A 271 -14.19 0.57 -5.72
N GLN A 272 -15.43 1.08 -5.79
CA GLN A 272 -15.73 2.45 -6.23
C GLN A 272 -15.33 3.51 -5.20
N ARG A 273 -14.81 3.11 -4.03
CA ARG A 273 -14.50 3.96 -2.88
C ARG A 273 -15.72 4.67 -2.27
N ASP A 274 -16.91 4.20 -2.57
CA ASP A 274 -18.14 4.62 -1.89
C ASP A 274 -18.33 3.80 -0.60
N TYR A 275 -17.45 4.07 0.36
CA TYR A 275 -17.38 3.33 1.62
C TYR A 275 -18.68 3.43 2.43
N SER A 276 -19.41 4.53 2.32
CA SER A 276 -20.67 4.74 3.02
C SER A 276 -21.77 3.78 2.52
N SER A 277 -21.91 3.68 1.19
CA SER A 277 -22.85 2.74 0.57
C SER A 277 -22.43 1.29 0.81
N ALA A 278 -21.12 1.00 0.79
CA ALA A 278 -20.58 -0.32 1.11
C ALA A 278 -20.94 -0.73 2.55
N ILE A 279 -20.76 0.14 3.54
CA ILE A 279 -21.12 -0.10 4.94
C ILE A 279 -22.64 -0.36 5.06
N THR A 280 -23.46 0.43 4.37
CA THR A 280 -24.91 0.25 4.38
C THR A 280 -25.31 -1.13 3.84
N ALA A 281 -24.69 -1.55 2.74
CA ALA A 281 -24.96 -2.86 2.13
C ALA A 281 -24.44 -4.01 3.01
N PHE A 282 -23.22 -3.92 3.58
CA PHE A 282 -22.71 -4.92 4.52
C PHE A 282 -23.57 -5.00 5.81
N ASN A 283 -24.04 -3.88 6.34
CA ASN A 283 -24.98 -3.90 7.46
C ASN A 283 -26.26 -4.66 7.11
N LYS A 284 -26.73 -4.57 5.87
CA LYS A 284 -27.86 -5.39 5.43
C LYS A 284 -27.51 -6.87 5.37
N VAL A 285 -26.29 -7.21 4.95
CA VAL A 285 -25.80 -8.60 5.00
C VAL A 285 -25.85 -9.15 6.42
N VAL A 286 -25.25 -8.45 7.40
CA VAL A 286 -25.21 -8.94 8.80
C VAL A 286 -26.57 -8.93 9.48
N GLN A 287 -27.51 -8.08 9.02
CA GLN A 287 -28.90 -8.12 9.47
C GLN A 287 -29.61 -9.39 8.99
N LEU A 288 -29.35 -9.81 7.74
CA LEU A 288 -29.97 -11.01 7.13
C LEU A 288 -29.27 -12.30 7.58
N ASP A 289 -27.95 -12.24 7.74
CA ASP A 289 -27.10 -13.37 8.16
C ASP A 289 -26.04 -12.90 9.16
N PRO A 290 -26.35 -12.91 10.47
CA PRO A 290 -25.42 -12.50 11.52
C PRO A 290 -24.20 -13.42 11.68
N SER A 291 -24.18 -14.59 11.04
CA SER A 291 -23.07 -15.53 11.10
C SER A 291 -22.02 -15.34 10.00
N ARG A 292 -22.25 -14.41 9.09
CA ARG A 292 -21.40 -14.19 7.92
C ARG A 292 -20.16 -13.34 8.25
N ALA A 293 -19.10 -14.00 8.70
CA ALA A 293 -17.85 -13.34 9.10
C ALA A 293 -17.29 -12.38 8.03
N THR A 294 -17.40 -12.75 6.73
CA THR A 294 -16.88 -11.93 5.62
C THR A 294 -17.53 -10.54 5.55
N ALA A 295 -18.78 -10.41 5.96
CA ALA A 295 -19.45 -9.12 5.98
C ALA A 295 -18.91 -8.21 7.10
N TYR A 296 -18.59 -8.77 8.25
CA TYR A 296 -17.95 -8.02 9.34
C TYR A 296 -16.53 -7.59 8.97
N PHE A 297 -15.76 -8.43 8.26
CA PHE A 297 -14.46 -8.01 7.74
C PHE A 297 -14.60 -6.87 6.72
N GLY A 298 -15.58 -6.96 5.82
CA GLY A 298 -15.89 -5.87 4.89
C GLY A 298 -16.32 -4.57 5.59
N LEU A 299 -17.14 -4.66 6.65
CA LEU A 299 -17.48 -3.50 7.49
C LEU A 299 -16.22 -2.88 8.10
N GLY A 300 -15.38 -3.72 8.74
CA GLY A 300 -14.15 -3.26 9.37
C GLY A 300 -13.21 -2.56 8.41
N GLU A 301 -13.01 -3.12 7.21
CA GLU A 301 -12.18 -2.50 6.19
C GLU A 301 -12.75 -1.14 5.75
N ASN A 302 -14.04 -1.05 5.45
CA ASN A 302 -14.67 0.19 5.00
C ASN A 302 -14.71 1.25 6.12
N TYR A 303 -14.92 0.87 7.39
CA TYR A 303 -14.77 1.78 8.52
C TYR A 303 -13.35 2.31 8.64
N ALA A 304 -12.33 1.45 8.50
CA ALA A 304 -10.93 1.85 8.54
C ALA A 304 -10.58 2.83 7.39
N ARG A 305 -11.09 2.60 6.18
CA ARG A 305 -10.94 3.53 5.05
C ARG A 305 -11.56 4.90 5.31
N MET A 306 -12.59 4.97 6.14
CA MET A 306 -13.22 6.21 6.61
C MET A 306 -12.60 6.76 7.91
N GLN A 307 -11.50 6.16 8.39
CA GLN A 307 -10.83 6.51 9.65
C GLN A 307 -11.74 6.37 10.90
N ARG A 308 -12.79 5.57 10.81
CA ARG A 308 -13.68 5.24 11.91
C ARG A 308 -13.13 4.03 12.68
N TRP A 309 -12.00 4.23 13.33
CA TRP A 309 -11.17 3.16 13.88
C TRP A 309 -11.89 2.31 14.94
N SER A 310 -12.66 2.93 15.84
CA SER A 310 -13.42 2.20 16.86
C SER A 310 -14.49 1.29 16.25
N ASP A 311 -15.19 1.76 15.21
CA ASP A 311 -16.17 0.94 14.50
C ASP A 311 -15.50 -0.19 13.72
N ALA A 312 -14.31 0.09 13.17
CA ALA A 312 -13.50 -0.92 12.47
C ALA A 312 -13.09 -2.05 13.41
N VAL A 313 -12.57 -1.72 14.60
CA VAL A 313 -12.23 -2.71 15.63
C VAL A 313 -13.43 -3.55 15.99
N ALA A 314 -14.56 -2.92 16.35
CA ALA A 314 -15.77 -3.64 16.76
C ALA A 314 -16.27 -4.62 15.68
N ALA A 315 -16.24 -4.19 14.42
CA ALA A 315 -16.64 -5.04 13.31
C ALA A 315 -15.63 -6.21 13.08
N LEU A 316 -14.32 -5.91 13.05
CA LEU A 316 -13.29 -6.93 12.85
C LEU A 316 -13.28 -7.98 13.98
N GLU A 317 -13.40 -7.55 15.25
CA GLU A 317 -13.48 -8.44 16.40
C GLU A 317 -14.72 -9.35 16.33
N ARG A 318 -15.85 -8.81 15.88
CA ARG A 318 -17.03 -9.65 15.62
C ARG A 318 -16.75 -10.65 14.51
N GLY A 319 -16.06 -10.24 13.43
CA GLY A 319 -15.65 -11.12 12.35
C GLY A 319 -14.78 -12.27 12.81
N VAL A 320 -13.71 -11.99 13.60
CA VAL A 320 -12.80 -13.04 14.11
C VAL A 320 -13.45 -13.91 15.18
N SER A 321 -14.46 -13.45 15.90
CA SER A 321 -15.23 -14.26 16.83
C SER A 321 -16.04 -15.37 16.10
N ILE A 322 -16.40 -15.13 14.84
CA ILE A 322 -17.12 -16.09 13.97
C ILE A 322 -16.12 -16.96 13.20
N ASN A 323 -15.09 -16.33 12.63
CA ASN A 323 -14.03 -17.02 11.87
C ASN A 323 -12.65 -16.58 12.35
N SER A 324 -12.12 -17.27 13.33
CA SER A 324 -10.79 -17.03 13.92
C SER A 324 -9.62 -17.40 13.00
N ALA A 325 -9.86 -18.06 11.88
CA ALA A 325 -8.81 -18.46 10.93
C ALA A 325 -8.36 -17.31 10.02
N ASN A 326 -9.09 -16.18 9.99
CA ASN A 326 -8.71 -15.03 9.19
C ASN A 326 -7.58 -14.25 9.88
N LYS A 327 -6.35 -14.58 9.51
CA LYS A 327 -5.13 -13.97 10.07
C LYS A 327 -5.00 -12.49 9.69
N GLU A 328 -5.40 -12.11 8.48
CA GLU A 328 -5.36 -10.72 7.99
C GLU A 328 -6.24 -9.79 8.82
N ALA A 329 -7.34 -10.31 9.36
CA ALA A 329 -8.22 -9.54 10.26
C ALA A 329 -7.51 -9.16 11.57
N TYR A 330 -6.67 -10.02 12.14
CA TYR A 330 -5.89 -9.66 13.33
C TYR A 330 -4.88 -8.55 13.04
N PHE A 331 -4.26 -8.55 11.85
CA PHE A 331 -3.38 -7.47 11.43
C PHE A 331 -4.15 -6.15 11.28
N ALA A 332 -5.34 -6.21 10.69
CA ALA A 332 -6.21 -5.04 10.55
C ALA A 332 -6.70 -4.49 11.90
N ILE A 333 -7.02 -5.38 12.86
CA ILE A 333 -7.35 -5.01 14.25
C ILE A 333 -6.16 -4.28 14.89
N GLY A 334 -4.95 -4.83 14.74
CA GLY A 334 -3.73 -4.21 15.26
C GLY A 334 -3.51 -2.81 14.69
N ASN A 335 -3.65 -2.64 13.38
CA ASN A 335 -3.56 -1.33 12.73
C ASN A 335 -4.60 -0.34 13.28
N ALA A 336 -5.85 -0.78 13.46
CA ALA A 336 -6.92 0.10 13.95
C ALA A 336 -6.68 0.52 15.41
N TYR A 337 -6.19 -0.37 16.27
CA TYR A 337 -5.80 -0.03 17.64
C TYR A 337 -4.56 0.89 17.68
N GLU A 338 -3.60 0.71 16.77
CA GLU A 338 -2.42 1.59 16.65
C GLU A 338 -2.86 3.05 16.33
N GLU A 339 -3.81 3.22 15.41
CA GLU A 339 -4.38 4.53 15.07
C GLU A 339 -5.18 5.15 16.24
N LEU A 340 -5.79 4.34 17.09
CA LEU A 340 -6.42 4.76 18.34
C LEU A 340 -5.41 5.01 19.46
N ARG A 341 -4.12 4.76 19.23
CA ARG A 341 -3.02 4.78 20.23
C ARG A 341 -3.18 3.78 21.37
N ASN A 342 -3.95 2.75 21.17
CA ASN A 342 -4.16 1.65 22.10
C ASN A 342 -3.08 0.58 21.84
N PHE A 343 -1.82 0.90 22.20
CA PHE A 343 -0.66 0.10 21.82
C PHE A 343 -0.61 -1.29 22.47
N THR A 344 -1.25 -1.47 23.63
CA THR A 344 -1.34 -2.78 24.29
C THR A 344 -2.19 -3.73 23.46
N GLU A 345 -3.42 -3.32 23.12
CA GLU A 345 -4.35 -4.12 22.35
C GLU A 345 -3.83 -4.32 20.91
N ALA A 346 -3.15 -3.31 20.35
CA ALA A 346 -2.49 -3.44 19.06
C ALA A 346 -1.41 -4.52 19.09
N ALA A 347 -0.56 -4.54 20.11
CA ALA A 347 0.48 -5.55 20.29
C ALA A 347 -0.11 -6.96 20.40
N GLU A 348 -1.17 -7.14 21.19
CA GLU A 348 -1.87 -8.43 21.33
C GLU A 348 -2.46 -8.91 20.00
N ALA A 349 -3.02 -7.99 19.21
CA ALA A 349 -3.56 -8.32 17.89
C ALA A 349 -2.46 -8.74 16.92
N TYR A 350 -1.31 -8.07 16.90
CA TYR A 350 -0.17 -8.47 16.09
C TYR A 350 0.44 -9.81 16.55
N GLU A 351 0.46 -10.10 17.84
CA GLU A 351 0.87 -11.42 18.34
C GLU A 351 -0.07 -12.53 17.85
N LYS A 352 -1.39 -12.29 17.84
CA LYS A 352 -2.37 -13.24 17.27
C LYS A 352 -2.14 -13.44 15.77
N TYR A 353 -1.84 -12.35 15.03
CA TYR A 353 -1.48 -12.44 13.61
C TYR A 353 -0.25 -13.31 13.38
N ILE A 354 0.84 -13.08 14.13
CA ILE A 354 2.09 -13.82 14.01
C ILE A 354 1.87 -15.31 14.35
N ASN A 355 1.13 -15.60 15.44
CA ASN A 355 0.81 -16.96 15.87
C ASN A 355 -0.05 -17.73 14.88
N ALA A 356 -0.85 -17.04 14.07
CA ALA A 356 -1.62 -17.63 12.96
C ALA A 356 -0.74 -18.03 11.75
N LYS A 357 0.57 -17.83 11.82
CA LYS A 357 1.59 -18.18 10.81
C LYS A 357 1.22 -17.69 9.41
N PRO A 358 1.15 -16.38 9.19
CA PRO A 358 0.97 -15.82 7.85
C PRO A 358 2.20 -16.12 6.98
N GLU A 359 2.04 -16.00 5.65
CA GLU A 359 3.18 -16.16 4.72
C GLU A 359 4.26 -15.08 4.95
N ILE A 360 3.84 -13.89 5.33
CA ILE A 360 4.70 -12.73 5.58
C ILE A 360 4.60 -12.37 7.07
N THR A 361 5.52 -12.86 7.88
CA THR A 361 5.54 -12.62 9.34
C THR A 361 6.28 -11.35 9.75
N TRP A 362 7.28 -10.93 8.98
CA TRP A 362 8.16 -9.83 9.36
C TRP A 362 7.41 -8.49 9.56
N THR A 363 6.34 -8.24 8.80
CA THR A 363 5.50 -7.04 8.96
C THR A 363 4.80 -7.02 10.33
N GLY A 364 4.29 -8.18 10.76
CA GLY A 364 3.69 -8.34 12.10
C GLY A 364 4.70 -8.06 13.21
N TYR A 365 5.90 -8.62 13.10
CA TYR A 365 6.98 -8.35 14.06
C TYR A 365 7.43 -6.88 14.05
N LEU A 366 7.50 -6.23 12.89
CA LEU A 366 7.82 -4.80 12.80
C LEU A 366 6.78 -3.94 13.52
N ARG A 367 5.49 -4.21 13.33
CA ARG A 367 4.40 -3.50 14.01
C ARG A 367 4.38 -3.79 15.50
N LEU A 368 4.52 -5.06 15.89
CA LEU A 368 4.61 -5.47 17.29
C LEU A 368 5.76 -4.73 18.00
N GLY A 369 6.96 -4.72 17.39
CA GLY A 369 8.12 -4.01 17.91
C GLY A 369 7.86 -2.51 18.08
N SER A 370 7.16 -1.89 17.10
CA SER A 370 6.79 -0.47 17.19
C SER A 370 5.82 -0.20 18.35
N CYS A 371 4.81 -1.03 18.55
CA CYS A 371 3.90 -0.91 19.69
C CYS A 371 4.64 -1.08 21.03
N ARG A 372 5.56 -2.06 21.13
CA ARG A 372 6.38 -2.28 22.31
C ARG A 372 7.32 -1.11 22.61
N MET A 373 7.82 -0.41 21.58
CA MET A 373 8.57 0.85 21.72
C MET A 373 7.72 1.95 22.37
N GLU A 374 6.49 2.15 21.89
CA GLU A 374 5.57 3.16 22.44
C GLU A 374 5.17 2.85 23.89
N LEU A 375 5.11 1.57 24.25
CA LEU A 375 4.86 1.11 25.62
C LEU A 375 6.11 1.19 26.54
N GLY A 376 7.29 1.53 26.01
CA GLY A 376 8.55 1.55 26.76
C GLY A 376 9.12 0.15 27.05
N GLU A 377 8.58 -0.90 26.46
CA GLU A 377 9.01 -2.29 26.62
C GLU A 377 10.15 -2.61 25.62
N TYR A 378 11.29 -1.92 25.78
CA TYR A 378 12.37 -1.92 24.80
C TYR A 378 13.01 -3.29 24.57
N ASP A 379 13.08 -4.15 25.58
CA ASP A 379 13.56 -5.53 25.46
C ASP A 379 12.69 -6.36 24.50
N LYS A 380 11.36 -6.26 24.65
CA LYS A 380 10.41 -6.94 23.76
C LYS A 380 10.40 -6.33 22.36
N ALA A 381 10.60 -5.00 22.28
CA ALA A 381 10.70 -4.32 21.00
C ALA A 381 11.93 -4.81 20.20
N VAL A 382 13.10 -4.90 20.85
CA VAL A 382 14.32 -5.45 20.24
C VAL A 382 14.07 -6.87 19.74
N ALA A 383 13.51 -7.75 20.59
CA ALA A 383 13.24 -9.14 20.18
C ALA A 383 12.34 -9.21 18.93
N ALA A 384 11.28 -8.38 18.89
CA ALA A 384 10.40 -8.32 17.74
C ALA A 384 11.10 -7.78 16.48
N PHE A 385 11.90 -6.71 16.60
CA PHE A 385 12.63 -6.18 15.46
C PHE A 385 13.75 -7.11 14.96
N GLU A 386 14.39 -7.88 15.82
CA GLU A 386 15.35 -8.92 15.43
C GLU A 386 14.67 -10.01 14.59
N GLU A 387 13.44 -10.43 14.96
CA GLU A 387 12.66 -11.37 14.15
C GLU A 387 12.22 -10.74 12.82
N ALA A 388 11.83 -9.47 12.81
CA ALA A 388 11.53 -8.75 11.56
C ALA A 388 12.77 -8.68 10.65
N GLN A 389 13.95 -8.40 11.22
CA GLN A 389 15.22 -8.34 10.48
C GLN A 389 15.60 -9.69 9.86
N LYS A 390 15.35 -10.81 10.54
CA LYS A 390 15.57 -12.15 9.96
C LYS A 390 14.76 -12.35 8.69
N GLY A 391 13.51 -11.85 8.67
CA GLY A 391 12.64 -11.92 7.49
C GLY A 391 13.04 -10.93 6.38
N GLN A 392 13.57 -9.76 6.74
CA GLN A 392 13.99 -8.70 5.82
C GLN A 392 15.31 -8.05 6.26
N PRO A 393 16.46 -8.71 6.08
CA PRO A 393 17.74 -8.25 6.59
C PRO A 393 18.21 -6.90 6.04
N LYS A 394 17.76 -6.55 4.84
CA LYS A 394 18.16 -5.32 4.12
C LYS A 394 17.11 -4.21 4.19
N ASP A 395 15.99 -4.43 4.84
CA ASP A 395 14.97 -3.40 4.98
C ASP A 395 15.47 -2.26 5.87
N ILE A 396 15.47 -1.05 5.31
CA ILE A 396 16.00 0.15 5.99
C ILE A 396 15.17 0.49 7.22
N ASN A 397 13.84 0.39 7.13
CA ASN A 397 12.95 0.75 8.23
C ASN A 397 13.09 -0.22 9.41
N VAL A 398 13.15 -1.53 9.13
CA VAL A 398 13.37 -2.56 10.16
C VAL A 398 14.70 -2.30 10.89
N ASN A 399 15.80 -2.13 10.15
CA ASN A 399 17.11 -1.89 10.74
C ASN A 399 17.15 -0.57 11.53
N TYR A 400 16.50 0.48 11.03
CA TYR A 400 16.45 1.77 11.71
C TYR A 400 15.68 1.69 13.04
N LYS A 401 14.53 1.02 13.05
CA LYS A 401 13.75 0.77 14.26
C LYS A 401 14.52 -0.09 15.28
N LEU A 402 15.23 -1.11 14.80
CA LEU A 402 16.08 -1.95 15.64
C LEU A 402 17.22 -1.14 16.28
N ALA A 403 17.89 -0.28 15.49
CA ALA A 403 18.95 0.59 16.03
C ALA A 403 18.40 1.53 17.11
N GLN A 404 17.23 2.13 16.88
CA GLN A 404 16.57 2.98 17.89
C GLN A 404 16.20 2.19 19.16
N ALA A 405 15.74 0.95 19.01
CA ALA A 405 15.40 0.12 20.15
C ALA A 405 16.64 -0.24 20.99
N TYR A 406 17.76 -0.60 20.33
CA TYR A 406 19.05 -0.79 21.01
C TYR A 406 19.53 0.48 21.70
N GLU A 407 19.39 1.65 21.06
CA GLU A 407 19.72 2.95 21.66
C GLU A 407 18.92 3.18 22.95
N LYS A 408 17.60 2.94 22.93
CA LYS A 408 16.73 3.08 24.11
C LYS A 408 17.04 2.09 25.23
N MET A 409 17.52 0.89 24.88
CA MET A 409 18.01 -0.09 25.85
C MET A 409 19.41 0.22 26.40
N GLY A 410 20.11 1.23 25.89
CA GLY A 410 21.50 1.51 26.23
C GLY A 410 22.50 0.49 25.66
N GLN A 411 22.10 -0.33 24.69
CA GLN A 411 23.00 -1.26 23.99
C GLN A 411 23.73 -0.54 22.86
N LEU A 412 24.57 0.43 23.24
CA LEU A 412 25.13 1.43 22.32
C LEU A 412 25.98 0.83 21.22
N GLU A 413 26.73 -0.24 21.51
CA GLU A 413 27.59 -0.92 20.53
C GLU A 413 26.74 -1.64 19.46
N LYS A 414 25.62 -2.26 19.83
CA LYS A 414 24.69 -2.88 18.87
C LYS A 414 23.96 -1.82 18.04
N ALA A 415 23.55 -0.73 18.68
CA ALA A 415 22.95 0.40 17.98
C ALA A 415 23.91 0.97 16.93
N GLN A 416 25.18 1.21 17.31
CA GLN A 416 26.23 1.65 16.39
C GLN A 416 26.38 0.69 15.20
N ALA A 417 26.60 -0.59 15.46
CA ALA A 417 26.78 -1.60 14.40
C ALA A 417 25.58 -1.62 13.43
N THR A 418 24.36 -1.44 13.96
CA THR A 418 23.14 -1.40 13.14
C THR A 418 23.06 -0.12 12.31
N TYR A 419 23.43 1.05 12.87
CA TYR A 419 23.51 2.30 12.10
C TYR A 419 24.61 2.26 11.04
N GLU A 420 25.76 1.64 11.32
CA GLU A 420 26.83 1.44 10.34
C GLU A 420 26.39 0.52 9.20
N ASN A 421 25.65 -0.54 9.50
CA ASN A 421 25.02 -1.37 8.47
C ASN A 421 24.03 -0.56 7.61
N LEU A 422 23.22 0.31 8.23
CA LEU A 422 22.32 1.23 7.51
C LEU A 422 23.09 2.18 6.57
N ALA A 423 24.26 2.67 7.00
CA ALA A 423 25.09 3.51 6.15
C ALA A 423 25.63 2.76 4.92
N VAL A 424 25.83 1.44 5.03
CA VAL A 424 26.19 0.58 3.89
C VAL A 424 24.98 0.30 3.00
N LEU A 425 23.80 0.04 3.60
CA LEU A 425 22.58 -0.25 2.84
C LEU A 425 22.03 0.98 2.11
N ASN A 426 22.22 2.16 2.67
CA ASN A 426 21.76 3.44 2.10
C ASN A 426 22.88 4.50 2.19
N PRO A 427 23.86 4.46 1.26
CA PRO A 427 25.00 5.37 1.28
C PRO A 427 24.64 6.86 1.16
N SER A 428 23.52 7.19 0.56
CA SER A 428 23.06 8.58 0.44
C SER A 428 22.72 9.22 1.80
N GLU A 429 22.31 8.42 2.78
CA GLU A 429 21.97 8.83 4.13
C GLU A 429 23.07 8.47 5.17
N ALA A 430 24.20 7.98 4.72
CA ALA A 430 25.26 7.51 5.62
C ALA A 430 25.69 8.58 6.65
N ALA A 431 25.82 9.84 6.24
CA ALA A 431 26.15 10.94 7.16
C ALA A 431 25.08 11.14 8.25
N THR A 432 23.81 10.95 7.92
CA THR A 432 22.70 11.01 8.89
C THR A 432 22.82 9.89 9.93
N TYR A 433 23.11 8.66 9.51
CA TYR A 433 23.27 7.54 10.43
C TYR A 433 24.48 7.71 11.35
N TYR A 434 25.65 8.14 10.83
CA TYR A 434 26.79 8.49 11.68
C TYR A 434 26.49 9.68 12.61
N GLY A 435 25.69 10.64 12.16
CA GLY A 435 25.20 11.73 13.00
C GLY A 435 24.35 11.22 14.19
N ARG A 436 23.52 10.21 13.98
CA ARG A 436 22.79 9.55 15.08
C ARG A 436 23.74 8.87 16.08
N ILE A 437 24.77 8.20 15.58
CA ILE A 437 25.81 7.59 16.46
C ILE A 437 26.50 8.66 17.31
N VAL A 438 26.82 9.83 16.73
CA VAL A 438 27.41 10.96 17.48
C VAL A 438 26.49 11.38 18.61
N ILE A 439 25.20 11.65 18.32
CA ILE A 439 24.23 12.10 19.33
C ILE A 439 24.06 11.06 20.43
N MET A 440 23.95 9.79 20.06
CA MET A 440 23.81 8.68 20.98
C MET A 440 24.98 8.62 21.97
N TYR A 441 26.22 8.65 21.48
CA TYR A 441 27.40 8.60 22.33
C TYR A 441 27.64 9.89 23.12
N ASP A 442 27.32 11.04 22.55
CA ASP A 442 27.36 12.31 23.27
C ASP A 442 26.41 12.31 24.47
N SER A 443 25.18 11.86 24.28
CA SER A 443 24.17 11.76 25.35
C SER A 443 24.59 10.76 26.43
N ALA A 444 25.34 9.73 26.07
CA ALA A 444 25.88 8.73 27.00
C ALA A 444 27.20 9.16 27.69
N GLY A 445 27.74 10.36 27.36
CA GLY A 445 29.04 10.84 27.86
C GLY A 445 30.26 10.10 27.30
N ARG A 446 30.07 9.28 26.26
CA ARG A 446 31.15 8.52 25.60
C ARG A 446 31.80 9.30 24.47
N TYR A 447 32.46 10.40 24.82
CA TYR A 447 32.93 11.39 23.86
C TYR A 447 33.97 10.87 22.87
N GLU A 448 34.82 9.91 23.22
CA GLU A 448 35.78 9.30 22.28
C GLU A 448 35.07 8.55 21.15
N ASN A 449 33.99 7.83 21.47
CA ASN A 449 33.17 7.16 20.46
C ASN A 449 32.44 8.19 19.57
N ALA A 450 31.94 9.28 20.18
CA ALA A 450 31.33 10.38 19.45
C ALA A 450 32.33 11.07 18.50
N ILE A 451 33.59 11.24 18.90
CA ILE A 451 34.68 11.76 18.06
C ILE A 451 34.92 10.84 16.86
N ALA A 452 35.00 9.53 17.07
CA ALA A 452 35.20 8.58 15.98
C ALA A 452 34.09 8.65 14.94
N ALA A 453 32.84 8.70 15.38
CA ALA A 453 31.68 8.84 14.51
C ALA A 453 31.62 10.22 13.83
N SER A 454 31.96 11.32 14.54
CA SER A 454 32.00 12.66 13.96
C SER A 454 33.01 12.77 12.82
N LYS A 455 34.15 12.12 12.92
CA LYS A 455 35.14 12.06 11.84
C LYS A 455 34.54 11.39 10.60
N LYS A 456 33.71 10.35 10.76
CA LYS A 456 33.02 9.71 9.64
C LYS A 456 31.99 10.65 8.99
N VAL A 457 31.26 11.45 9.78
CA VAL A 457 30.36 12.47 9.25
C VAL A 457 31.13 13.49 8.39
N ILE A 458 32.30 13.93 8.87
CA ILE A 458 33.15 14.89 8.15
C ILE A 458 33.75 14.27 6.88
N GLU A 459 34.21 13.00 6.93
CA GLU A 459 34.66 12.27 5.73
C GLU A 459 33.59 12.25 4.63
N LEU A 460 32.31 12.03 5.01
CA LEU A 460 31.18 11.98 4.09
C LEU A 460 30.70 13.38 3.65
N ASN A 461 30.87 14.39 4.49
CA ASN A 461 30.49 15.78 4.18
C ASN A 461 31.57 16.77 4.65
N PRO A 462 32.67 16.91 3.91
CA PRO A 462 33.83 17.73 4.32
C PRO A 462 33.56 19.25 4.41
N LYS A 463 32.45 19.71 3.83
CA LYS A 463 32.06 21.13 3.83
C LYS A 463 31.02 21.49 4.90
N SER A 464 30.71 20.56 5.79
CA SER A 464 29.77 20.82 6.88
C SER A 464 30.49 21.50 8.06
N GLU A 465 30.42 22.82 8.16
CA GLU A 465 30.93 23.58 9.29
C GLU A 465 30.33 23.11 10.63
N ILE A 466 29.05 22.69 10.60
CA ILE A 466 28.35 22.18 11.78
C ILE A 466 28.97 20.86 12.25
N ALA A 467 29.29 19.95 11.33
CA ALA A 467 29.90 18.66 11.71
C ALA A 467 31.29 18.87 12.30
N VAL A 468 32.10 19.75 11.70
CA VAL A 468 33.42 20.11 12.20
C VAL A 468 33.32 20.81 13.55
N TYR A 469 32.39 21.77 13.70
CA TYR A 469 32.15 22.45 14.97
C TYR A 469 31.76 21.45 16.08
N ASN A 470 30.82 20.52 15.82
CA ASN A 470 30.39 19.51 16.80
C ASN A 470 31.55 18.62 17.23
N LEU A 471 32.46 18.25 16.32
CA LEU A 471 33.69 17.53 16.67
C LEU A 471 34.54 18.38 17.66
N GLY A 472 34.69 19.66 17.43
CA GLY A 472 35.37 20.58 18.34
C GLY A 472 34.72 20.62 19.73
N ILE A 473 33.39 20.59 19.81
CA ILE A 473 32.66 20.47 21.08
C ILE A 473 33.00 19.16 21.81
N MET A 474 33.07 18.03 21.10
CA MET A 474 33.44 16.74 21.73
C MET A 474 34.87 16.79 22.33
N TYR A 475 35.84 17.40 21.63
CA TYR A 475 37.17 17.63 22.15
C TYR A 475 37.15 18.55 23.38
N LEU A 476 36.35 19.62 23.35
CA LEU A 476 36.21 20.55 24.48
C LEU A 476 35.62 19.86 25.73
N LYS A 477 34.63 18.98 25.57
CA LYS A 477 34.04 18.17 26.66
C LYS A 477 35.06 17.23 27.29
N LEU A 478 36.06 16.78 26.57
CA LEU A 478 37.19 16.00 27.06
C LEU A 478 38.35 16.87 27.58
N ASP A 479 38.20 18.19 27.66
CA ASP A 479 39.23 19.16 28.02
C ASP A 479 40.48 19.16 27.11
N ARG A 480 40.32 18.60 25.90
CA ARG A 480 41.35 18.55 24.84
C ARG A 480 41.36 19.84 24.02
N CYS A 481 41.77 20.92 24.71
CA CYS A 481 41.64 22.28 24.15
C CYS A 481 42.45 22.52 22.90
N ASP A 482 43.62 21.89 22.71
CA ASP A 482 44.42 22.11 21.50
C ASP A 482 43.73 21.54 20.26
N GLU A 483 43.16 20.32 20.34
CA GLU A 483 42.41 19.71 19.26
C GLU A 483 41.08 20.46 19.02
N ALA A 484 40.41 20.91 20.10
CA ALA A 484 39.18 21.71 19.96
C ALA A 484 39.46 23.01 19.20
N ILE A 485 40.52 23.75 19.56
CA ILE A 485 40.90 25.01 18.87
C ILE A 485 41.24 24.75 17.39
N ALA A 486 42.00 23.67 17.10
CA ALA A 486 42.31 23.31 15.71
C ALA A 486 41.01 23.06 14.91
N THR A 487 40.12 22.25 15.47
CA THR A 487 38.85 21.88 14.82
C THR A 487 37.92 23.07 14.65
N PHE A 488 37.81 23.96 15.67
CA PHE A 488 36.99 25.19 15.52
C PHE A 488 37.57 26.14 14.44
N LYS A 489 38.90 26.22 14.29
CA LYS A 489 39.55 26.97 13.19
C LYS A 489 39.25 26.35 11.81
N GLU A 490 39.17 25.03 11.74
CA GLU A 490 38.73 24.34 10.50
C GLU A 490 37.27 24.70 10.18
N ALA A 491 36.37 24.74 11.17
CA ALA A 491 35.00 25.19 10.98
C ALA A 491 34.94 26.65 10.47
N LEU A 492 35.78 27.53 11.02
CA LEU A 492 35.91 28.94 10.59
C LEU A 492 36.51 29.06 9.18
N ALA A 493 37.35 28.12 8.73
CA ALA A 493 37.85 28.11 7.36
C ALA A 493 36.74 27.75 6.34
N ILE A 494 35.72 27.00 6.77
CA ILE A 494 34.54 26.70 5.95
C ILE A 494 33.54 27.86 5.99
N ARG A 495 33.28 28.40 7.19
CA ARG A 495 32.37 29.55 7.41
C ARG A 495 32.98 30.54 8.38
N ALA A 496 33.54 31.64 7.83
CA ALA A 496 34.32 32.63 8.59
C ALA A 496 33.50 33.42 9.63
N ASP A 497 32.20 33.49 9.47
CA ASP A 497 31.26 34.16 10.38
C ASP A 497 30.57 33.22 11.36
N TYR A 498 31.14 32.02 11.59
CA TYR A 498 30.60 31.06 12.55
C TYR A 498 30.93 31.51 13.99
N ASP A 499 30.10 32.35 14.55
CA ASP A 499 30.26 33.06 15.82
C ASP A 499 30.61 32.13 16.99
N TYR A 500 29.85 31.02 17.21
CA TYR A 500 30.09 30.09 18.31
C TYR A 500 31.48 29.42 18.27
N ALA A 501 32.09 29.28 17.10
CA ALA A 501 33.45 28.78 17.02
C ALA A 501 34.46 29.73 17.67
N TYR A 502 34.35 31.03 17.44
CA TYR A 502 35.18 32.04 18.13
C TYR A 502 34.97 32.03 19.63
N TYR A 503 33.72 31.91 20.09
CA TYR A 503 33.43 31.84 21.51
C TYR A 503 34.11 30.66 22.18
N ASN A 504 33.99 29.44 21.61
CA ASN A 504 34.57 28.24 22.18
C ASN A 504 36.11 28.21 22.07
N ILE A 505 36.69 28.82 21.02
CA ILE A 505 38.14 29.06 20.95
C ILE A 505 38.57 29.94 22.14
N GLY A 506 37.81 30.99 22.46
CA GLY A 506 38.05 31.85 23.61
C GLY A 506 37.99 31.10 24.93
N ILE A 507 37.00 30.25 25.09
CA ILE A 507 36.88 29.36 26.27
C ILE A 507 38.10 28.44 26.42
N CYS A 508 38.50 27.78 25.31
CA CYS A 508 39.67 26.89 25.31
C CYS A 508 40.95 27.63 25.69
N TYR A 509 41.20 28.78 25.10
CA TYR A 509 42.35 29.60 25.46
C TYR A 509 42.29 30.11 26.90
N SER A 510 41.12 30.45 27.43
CA SER A 510 40.93 30.81 28.83
C SER A 510 41.29 29.66 29.79
N LYS A 511 40.85 28.44 29.49
CA LYS A 511 41.22 27.22 30.22
C LYS A 511 42.75 27.00 30.24
N GLN A 512 43.41 27.28 29.11
CA GLN A 512 44.87 27.21 28.98
C GLN A 512 45.60 28.40 29.56
N LYS A 513 44.89 29.37 30.15
CA LYS A 513 45.44 30.64 30.65
C LYS A 513 46.21 31.47 29.59
N LYS A 514 45.89 31.23 28.29
CA LYS A 514 46.41 32.01 27.16
C LYS A 514 45.53 33.24 26.95
N TRP A 515 45.58 34.17 27.93
CA TRP A 515 44.61 35.25 28.06
C TRP A 515 44.59 36.21 26.85
N LYS A 516 45.75 36.51 26.22
CA LYS A 516 45.81 37.35 24.99
C LYS A 516 45.00 36.74 23.86
N ASP A 517 45.18 35.43 23.65
CA ASP A 517 44.49 34.70 22.58
C ASP A 517 42.99 34.56 22.88
N ALA A 518 42.66 34.35 24.17
CA ALA A 518 41.26 34.29 24.63
C ALA A 518 40.53 35.61 24.34
N VAL A 519 41.13 36.74 24.71
CA VAL A 519 40.57 38.06 24.46
C VAL A 519 40.39 38.31 22.96
N ALA A 520 41.38 37.95 22.14
CA ALA A 520 41.28 38.09 20.69
C ALA A 520 40.13 37.27 20.11
N ALA A 521 39.96 36.03 20.56
CA ALA A 521 38.86 35.16 20.11
C ALA A 521 37.48 35.74 20.54
N PHE A 522 37.32 36.16 21.80
CA PHE A 522 36.06 36.76 22.24
C PHE A 522 35.77 38.09 21.56
N LYS A 523 36.79 38.91 21.19
CA LYS A 523 36.60 40.09 20.39
C LYS A 523 36.06 39.77 18.99
N ASN A 524 36.54 38.71 18.34
CA ASN A 524 35.98 38.28 17.07
C ASN A 524 34.51 37.81 17.23
N PHE A 525 34.19 37.15 18.34
CA PHE A 525 32.81 36.77 18.63
C PHE A 525 31.89 38.01 18.82
N VAL A 526 32.28 38.99 19.67
CA VAL A 526 31.42 40.15 19.92
C VAL A 526 31.33 41.09 18.72
N ALA A 527 32.23 41.00 17.75
CA ALA A 527 32.11 41.69 16.49
C ALA A 527 30.94 41.15 15.65
N LEU A 528 30.60 39.85 15.80
CA LEU A 528 29.46 39.19 15.16
C LEU A 528 28.20 39.25 16.03
N VAL A 529 28.36 39.17 17.36
CA VAL A 529 27.26 39.11 18.33
C VAL A 529 27.49 40.16 19.44
N PRO A 530 27.29 41.44 19.18
CA PRO A 530 27.66 42.51 20.10
C PRO A 530 26.85 42.60 21.38
N ASP A 531 25.70 41.93 21.44
CA ASP A 531 24.78 41.98 22.58
C ASP A 531 24.96 40.79 23.57
N ASN A 532 26.02 40.00 23.42
CA ASN A 532 26.32 38.90 24.32
C ASN A 532 27.11 39.38 25.55
N SER A 533 26.43 39.52 26.70
CA SER A 533 27.05 39.99 27.97
C SER A 533 28.14 39.06 28.50
N ASP A 534 27.98 37.73 28.32
CA ASP A 534 28.95 36.73 28.80
C ASP A 534 30.28 36.84 28.03
N ALA A 535 30.25 37.12 26.74
CA ALA A 535 31.46 37.32 25.95
C ALA A 535 32.18 38.60 26.37
N TRP A 536 31.46 39.71 26.60
CA TRP A 536 32.03 40.94 27.13
C TRP A 536 32.63 40.76 28.53
N LEU A 537 31.97 39.98 29.41
CA LEU A 537 32.53 39.58 30.69
C LEU A 537 33.85 38.83 30.53
N ASN A 538 33.90 37.87 29.64
CA ASN A 538 35.11 37.08 29.38
C ASN A 538 36.27 37.92 28.84
N ILE A 539 35.98 38.89 27.98
CA ILE A 539 37.00 39.86 27.53
C ILE A 539 37.55 40.66 28.72
N GLY A 540 36.66 41.16 29.58
CA GLY A 540 37.04 41.89 30.78
C GLY A 540 37.89 41.05 31.74
N ILE A 541 37.47 39.83 32.01
CA ILE A 541 38.24 38.88 32.83
C ILE A 541 39.60 38.60 32.20
N GLY A 542 39.65 38.39 30.90
CA GLY A 542 40.91 38.16 30.16
C GLY A 542 41.92 39.30 30.38
N TYR A 543 41.47 40.53 30.27
CA TYR A 543 42.30 41.70 30.51
C TYR A 543 42.70 41.82 31.99
N MET A 544 41.81 41.57 32.91
CA MET A 544 42.15 41.54 34.34
C MET A 544 43.25 40.52 34.68
N GLN A 545 43.20 39.32 34.06
CA GLN A 545 44.23 38.31 34.22
C GLN A 545 45.58 38.70 33.62
N LEU A 546 45.58 39.56 32.63
CA LEU A 546 46.76 40.20 32.03
C LEU A 546 47.25 41.38 32.87
N LYS A 547 46.53 41.76 33.94
CA LYS A 547 46.73 42.97 34.77
C LYS A 547 46.60 44.30 33.99
N ASP A 548 45.91 44.24 32.85
CA ASP A 548 45.58 45.39 32.01
C ASP A 548 44.17 45.89 32.41
N PHE A 549 44.14 46.61 33.53
CA PHE A 549 42.87 47.10 34.11
C PHE A 549 42.23 48.21 33.27
N GLU A 550 43.03 49.04 32.58
CA GLU A 550 42.54 50.05 31.67
C GLU A 550 41.71 49.41 30.55
N SER A 551 42.25 48.38 29.88
CA SER A 551 41.56 47.68 28.82
C SER A 551 40.39 46.84 29.30
N ALA A 552 40.35 46.41 30.57
CA ALA A 552 39.24 45.66 31.14
C ALA A 552 37.96 46.49 31.38
N LEU A 553 38.11 47.83 31.54
CA LEU A 553 37.04 48.69 31.96
C LEU A 553 35.85 48.73 31.01
N GLU A 554 36.10 49.05 29.72
CA GLU A 554 35.03 49.17 28.71
C GLU A 554 34.26 47.86 28.44
N PRO A 555 34.93 46.70 28.32
CA PRO A 555 34.19 45.42 28.18
C PRO A 555 33.29 45.13 29.39
N LEU A 556 33.75 45.40 30.61
CA LEU A 556 32.93 45.15 31.80
C LEU A 556 31.77 46.12 31.93
N LYS A 557 31.95 47.39 31.59
CA LYS A 557 30.85 48.35 31.45
C LYS A 557 29.83 47.89 30.44
N LYS A 558 30.26 47.51 29.24
CA LYS A 558 29.37 47.01 28.20
C LYS A 558 28.61 45.77 28.65
N CYS A 559 29.25 44.86 29.39
CA CYS A 559 28.58 43.70 30.01
C CYS A 559 27.47 44.13 30.98
N VAL A 560 27.76 45.09 31.88
CA VAL A 560 26.79 45.61 32.85
C VAL A 560 25.68 46.42 32.19
N ASP A 561 25.97 47.18 31.13
CA ASP A 561 24.96 47.89 30.36
C ASP A 561 23.98 46.90 29.71
N LEU A 562 24.46 45.78 29.14
CA LEU A 562 23.65 44.73 28.54
C LEU A 562 22.85 43.91 29.58
N ARG A 563 23.42 43.70 30.76
CA ARG A 563 22.80 42.95 31.86
C ARG A 563 23.12 43.59 33.22
N PRO A 564 22.32 44.59 33.63
CA PRO A 564 22.57 45.37 34.85
C PRO A 564 22.51 44.57 36.18
N ASP A 565 21.85 43.43 36.15
CA ASP A 565 21.70 42.51 37.27
C ASP A 565 22.76 41.36 37.31
N TYR A 566 23.83 41.53 36.51
CA TYR A 566 24.87 40.49 36.47
C TYR A 566 25.91 40.69 37.59
N GLY A 567 25.65 40.09 38.74
CA GLY A 567 26.47 40.22 39.95
C GLY A 567 27.97 39.97 39.73
N VAL A 568 28.33 38.93 38.92
CA VAL A 568 29.73 38.64 38.60
C VAL A 568 30.40 39.78 37.79
N ALA A 569 29.67 40.37 36.85
CA ALA A 569 30.18 41.50 36.08
C ALA A 569 30.39 42.74 36.94
N LEU A 570 29.41 43.07 37.77
CA LEU A 570 29.50 44.18 38.76
C LEU A 570 30.68 43.98 39.71
N PHE A 571 30.87 42.76 40.23
CA PHE A 571 32.02 42.44 41.12
C PHE A 571 33.35 42.70 40.39
N ASN A 572 33.53 42.18 39.17
CA ASN A 572 34.75 42.37 38.40
C ASN A 572 34.95 43.86 38.00
N LEU A 573 33.89 44.59 37.65
CA LEU A 573 33.97 46.00 37.34
C LEU A 573 34.44 46.81 38.54
N ALA A 574 33.93 46.53 39.73
CA ALA A 574 34.38 47.18 40.98
C ALA A 574 35.85 46.88 41.28
N ILE A 575 36.30 45.62 41.10
CA ILE A 575 37.72 45.26 41.26
C ILE A 575 38.59 46.03 40.26
N VAL A 576 38.14 46.22 39.02
CA VAL A 576 38.86 47.01 38.03
C VAL A 576 38.97 48.47 38.48
N TYR A 577 37.88 49.11 38.93
CA TYR A 577 37.90 50.48 39.43
C TYR A 577 38.88 50.63 40.63
N LEU A 578 38.87 49.66 41.55
CA LEU A 578 39.80 49.66 42.69
C LEU A 578 41.27 49.61 42.24
N ASN A 579 41.59 48.78 41.28
CA ASN A 579 42.96 48.69 40.75
C ASN A 579 43.40 49.97 40.00
N LEU A 580 42.44 50.67 39.37
CA LEU A 580 42.64 51.96 38.73
C LEU A 580 42.63 53.15 39.71
N LYS A 581 42.49 52.87 41.04
CA LYS A 581 42.36 53.86 42.13
C LYS A 581 41.13 54.74 42.05
N ASP A 582 40.09 54.35 41.27
CA ASP A 582 38.79 55.03 41.20
C ASP A 582 37.84 54.47 42.28
N ASN A 583 38.08 54.90 43.49
CA ASN A 583 37.31 54.46 44.64
C ASN A 583 35.85 54.95 44.63
N LEU A 584 35.53 56.03 43.91
CA LEU A 584 34.17 56.56 43.81
C LEU A 584 33.33 55.62 42.96
N SER A 585 33.75 55.36 41.74
CA SER A 585 33.07 54.44 40.84
C SER A 585 32.97 53.02 41.44
N ALA A 586 34.01 52.53 42.12
CA ALA A 586 33.98 51.27 42.82
C ALA A 586 32.88 51.15 43.89
N ARG A 587 32.66 52.25 44.65
CA ARG A 587 31.58 52.32 45.66
C ARG A 587 30.19 52.40 45.04
N ASP A 588 30.04 53.07 43.91
CA ASP A 588 28.75 53.16 43.20
C ASP A 588 28.34 51.77 42.66
N VAL A 589 29.26 51.07 41.98
CA VAL A 589 29.03 49.69 41.54
C VAL A 589 28.77 48.76 42.74
N TYR A 590 29.48 48.94 43.87
CA TYR A 590 29.22 48.17 45.09
C TYR A 590 27.80 48.37 45.60
N ARG A 591 27.22 49.57 45.58
CA ARG A 591 25.83 49.83 45.99
C ARG A 591 24.84 49.03 45.12
N THR A 592 25.08 49.01 43.82
CA THR A 592 24.29 48.17 42.90
C THR A 592 24.45 46.67 43.23
N LEU A 593 25.70 46.27 43.45
CA LEU A 593 26.00 44.87 43.75
C LEU A 593 25.34 44.37 45.06
N VAL A 594 25.22 45.26 46.08
CA VAL A 594 24.51 44.93 47.34
C VAL A 594 23.04 44.56 47.08
N ALA A 595 22.41 45.23 46.12
CA ALA A 595 21.02 44.94 45.74
C ALA A 595 20.88 43.68 44.86
N VAL A 596 21.88 43.44 43.99
CA VAL A 596 21.83 42.32 42.99
C VAL A 596 22.35 41.02 43.57
N ASP A 597 23.51 41.03 44.25
CA ASP A 597 24.17 39.85 44.83
C ASP A 597 24.85 40.20 46.17
N PRO A 598 24.11 40.13 47.28
CA PRO A 598 24.64 40.45 48.59
C PRO A 598 25.88 39.63 48.99
N ALA A 599 25.97 38.36 48.50
CA ALA A 599 27.09 37.50 48.80
C ALA A 599 28.39 37.96 48.15
N LEU A 600 28.34 38.35 46.87
CA LEU A 600 29.46 38.94 46.16
C LEU A 600 29.79 40.35 46.71
N ALA A 601 28.78 41.13 47.13
CA ALA A 601 29.00 42.43 47.74
C ALA A 601 29.78 42.28 49.06
N GLU A 602 29.46 41.33 49.93
CA GLU A 602 30.22 41.12 51.20
C GLU A 602 31.67 40.70 50.93
N ARG A 603 31.91 39.94 49.85
CA ARG A 603 33.27 39.59 49.42
C ARG A 603 34.03 40.84 48.91
N LEU A 604 33.38 41.73 48.16
CA LEU A 604 33.98 42.94 47.66
C LEU A 604 34.30 43.93 48.74
N LYS A 605 33.50 44.01 49.79
CA LYS A 605 33.66 44.92 50.94
C LYS A 605 35.05 44.85 51.56
N LYS A 606 35.72 43.69 51.52
CA LYS A 606 37.09 43.52 52.03
C LYS A 606 38.13 44.32 51.24
N TYR A 607 37.85 44.69 50.01
CA TYR A 607 38.74 45.46 49.10
C TYR A 607 38.43 46.96 49.11
N LEU A 608 37.29 47.38 49.66
CA LEU A 608 36.83 48.78 49.72
C LEU A 608 37.31 49.53 50.96
N ARG A 609 38.16 48.91 51.77
CA ARG A 609 38.70 49.52 52.99
C ARG A 609 39.82 50.46 52.71
#